data_f3121c84b31c3ea52a36aaafeb981f50
#
_entry.id   f3121c84b31c3ea52a36aaafeb981f50
#
_cell.length_a   1.000
_cell.length_b   1.000
_cell.length_c   1.000
_cell.angle_alpha   90.00
_cell.angle_beta   90.00
_cell.angle_gamma   90.00
#
_symmetry.space_group_name_H-M   'P 1'
#
loop_
_entity.id
_entity.type
_entity.pdbx_description
1 polymer ?
#
loop_
_entity_poly.entity_id
_entity_poly.type
_entity_poly.pdbx_seq_one_letter_code
_entity_poly.pdbx_strand_id
1 'polypeptide(L)'
;MNEFELKLAFPAEKFPELEKLVISKGGRRRQRLQAFYFDTDHFTLANSGIALRVRKEGRSWVQTLKVPTSSDFERLEHNAMLSHIGAGMPTLNLQLHADHPAFNAVTKVLQKEKLDPSALRVRYQTDIWRRAALVRARGALLEYALDSGEIRAYQKDGLEKIVSVAELEIELKSGDECVVINHAKSLVRRYGLCIDTRSKAQRGYLAANGLVGARPVKATELRIKQAHDGALSAALLNSCLSQILPNVSEINTGLLYFDEHLHQLRVGLRRLKTAMKSLGLIQIFFTENDLKELETVFAQLGSYRDLNFLDEKLRPALVAVNAPKMNLVSVKDLPHPQQFLKQKNFQLFCLSIIELSLTLAKIDPSVQCLKPLALKDLDKVQKDTKRLASNFMSIQDEQRHKLRKRLKRLRYSLEFFRDFCDQKRYKNYLKSLGKVSESLGNYNDICVALDKSEQLLTADSNILFAMGWLKAEQTRTRSDCNEALQKFYKLKKVW
;
A
#
# COMPACT_ATOMS: atom_id res chain seq x y z
N MET A 1 -19.10 1.80 16.78
CA MET A 1 -17.76 2.21 17.26
C MET A 1 -16.77 2.02 16.12
N ASN A 2 -15.73 2.85 16.04
CA ASN A 2 -14.61 2.53 15.15
C ASN A 2 -13.79 1.42 15.81
N GLU A 3 -13.61 0.33 15.11
CA GLU A 3 -12.72 -0.76 15.51
C GLU A 3 -11.32 -0.46 14.99
N PHE A 4 -10.30 -0.43 15.87
CA PHE A 4 -8.90 -0.31 15.48
C PHE A 4 -8.24 -1.67 15.69
N GLU A 5 -7.81 -2.30 14.58
CA GLU A 5 -7.13 -3.60 14.59
C GLU A 5 -5.86 -3.59 13.74
N LEU A 6 -4.87 -4.33 14.16
CA LEU A 6 -3.68 -4.65 13.37
C LEU A 6 -3.56 -6.16 13.20
N LYS A 7 -3.43 -6.58 11.95
CA LYS A 7 -3.28 -7.98 11.57
C LYS A 7 -1.84 -8.29 11.21
N LEU A 8 -1.33 -9.40 11.74
CA LEU A 8 0.01 -9.91 11.53
C LEU A 8 -0.06 -11.33 10.95
N ALA A 9 0.46 -11.51 9.75
CA ALA A 9 0.64 -12.82 9.13
C ALA A 9 1.92 -13.49 9.63
N PHE A 10 1.93 -14.82 9.66
CA PHE A 10 3.06 -15.64 10.06
C PHE A 10 3.10 -16.96 9.29
N PRO A 11 4.29 -17.58 9.15
CA PRO A 11 4.39 -18.92 8.57
C PRO A 11 3.76 -19.96 9.50
N ALA A 12 3.16 -21.03 8.93
CA ALA A 12 2.40 -22.02 9.67
C ALA A 12 3.20 -22.70 10.81
N GLU A 13 4.50 -22.86 10.64
CA GLU A 13 5.42 -23.42 11.66
C GLU A 13 5.52 -22.57 12.94
N LYS A 14 5.16 -21.29 12.87
CA LYS A 14 5.14 -20.40 14.05
C LYS A 14 3.87 -20.51 14.89
N PHE A 15 2.87 -21.20 14.39
CA PHE A 15 1.58 -21.31 15.09
C PHE A 15 1.71 -21.85 16.53
N PRO A 16 2.49 -22.93 16.83
CA PRO A 16 2.61 -23.44 18.18
C PRO A 16 3.25 -22.45 19.17
N GLU A 17 4.23 -21.65 18.72
CA GLU A 17 4.86 -20.62 19.55
C GLU A 17 3.87 -19.50 19.90
N LEU A 18 3.11 -19.04 18.90
CA LEU A 18 2.10 -17.99 19.09
C LEU A 18 0.92 -18.49 19.92
N GLU A 19 0.52 -19.73 19.77
CA GLU A 19 -0.51 -20.32 20.62
C GLU A 19 -0.08 -20.35 22.09
N LYS A 20 1.16 -20.77 22.39
CA LYS A 20 1.72 -20.70 23.74
C LYS A 20 1.73 -19.28 24.29
N LEU A 21 2.07 -18.29 23.45
CA LEU A 21 2.00 -16.88 23.83
C LEU A 21 0.57 -16.48 24.23
N VAL A 22 -0.45 -16.76 23.38
CA VAL A 22 -1.82 -16.38 23.67
C VAL A 22 -2.35 -17.10 24.92
N ILE A 23 -1.99 -18.36 25.13
CA ILE A 23 -2.32 -19.10 26.36
C ILE A 23 -1.67 -18.41 27.58
N SER A 24 -0.40 -18.02 27.52
CA SER A 24 0.29 -17.33 28.63
C SER A 24 -0.31 -15.96 28.98
N LYS A 25 -1.08 -15.37 28.06
CA LYS A 25 -1.85 -14.14 28.25
C LYS A 25 -3.28 -14.38 28.74
N GLY A 26 -3.60 -15.61 29.16
CA GLY A 26 -4.95 -15.97 29.62
C GLY A 26 -5.89 -16.43 28.51
N GLY A 27 -5.33 -16.84 27.37
CA GLY A 27 -6.10 -17.31 26.23
C GLY A 27 -7.01 -18.47 26.55
N ARG A 28 -8.30 -18.34 26.22
CA ARG A 28 -9.34 -19.34 26.45
C ARG A 28 -9.18 -20.53 25.51
N ARG A 29 -10.07 -21.53 25.65
CA ARG A 29 -10.17 -22.65 24.69
C ARG A 29 -10.41 -22.11 23.27
N ARG A 30 -9.92 -22.81 22.26
CA ARG A 30 -10.22 -22.49 20.87
C ARG A 30 -11.73 -22.53 20.64
N GLN A 31 -12.23 -21.52 19.96
CA GLN A 31 -13.63 -21.43 19.52
C GLN A 31 -13.66 -21.57 17.99
N ARG A 32 -14.57 -22.39 17.50
CA ARG A 32 -14.84 -22.46 16.06
C ARG A 32 -15.78 -21.36 15.66
N LEU A 33 -15.38 -20.57 14.67
CA LEU A 33 -16.13 -19.46 14.09
C LEU A 33 -16.44 -19.79 12.63
N GLN A 34 -17.70 -20.09 12.35
CA GLN A 34 -18.15 -20.32 10.98
C GLN A 34 -18.91 -19.09 10.51
N ALA A 35 -18.42 -18.44 9.44
CA ALA A 35 -19.05 -17.25 8.90
C ALA A 35 -19.39 -17.41 7.44
N PHE A 36 -20.56 -16.92 7.06
CA PHE A 36 -21.10 -16.88 5.71
C PHE A 36 -21.14 -15.45 5.25
N TYR A 37 -20.47 -15.14 4.14
CA TYR A 37 -20.37 -13.80 3.60
C TYR A 37 -21.35 -13.60 2.46
N PHE A 38 -22.14 -12.54 2.56
CA PHE A 38 -23.20 -12.20 1.63
C PHE A 38 -22.77 -11.10 0.69
N ASP A 39 -23.06 -11.29 -0.59
CA ASP A 39 -22.89 -10.27 -1.62
C ASP A 39 -23.81 -10.58 -2.80
N THR A 40 -23.88 -9.67 -3.75
CA THR A 40 -24.56 -9.88 -5.03
C THR A 40 -23.70 -10.77 -5.95
N ASP A 41 -24.28 -11.22 -7.08
CA ASP A 41 -23.56 -12.02 -8.07
C ASP A 41 -22.37 -11.26 -8.70
N HIS A 42 -22.41 -9.92 -8.70
CA HIS A 42 -21.35 -9.05 -9.18
C HIS A 42 -20.44 -8.50 -8.07
N PHE A 43 -20.57 -9.00 -6.84
CA PHE A 43 -19.78 -8.58 -5.68
C PHE A 43 -19.86 -7.06 -5.42
N THR A 44 -21.04 -6.50 -5.53
CA THR A 44 -21.30 -5.07 -5.43
C THR A 44 -20.85 -4.49 -4.07
N LEU A 45 -21.08 -5.22 -2.97
CA LEU A 45 -20.62 -4.81 -1.64
C LEU A 45 -19.10 -4.87 -1.53
N ALA A 46 -18.48 -5.98 -1.90
CA ALA A 46 -17.02 -6.14 -1.83
C ALA A 46 -16.29 -5.13 -2.72
N ASN A 47 -16.79 -4.83 -3.91
CA ASN A 47 -16.26 -3.78 -4.80
C ASN A 47 -16.31 -2.38 -4.17
N SER A 48 -17.18 -2.18 -3.18
CA SER A 48 -17.30 -0.95 -2.40
C SER A 48 -16.57 -1.04 -1.04
N GLY A 49 -15.79 -2.10 -0.81
CA GLY A 49 -15.06 -2.35 0.44
C GLY A 49 -15.95 -2.77 1.62
N ILE A 50 -17.23 -3.07 1.39
CA ILE A 50 -18.21 -3.45 2.40
C ILE A 50 -18.18 -4.97 2.58
N ALA A 51 -18.21 -5.44 3.85
CA ALA A 51 -18.37 -6.84 4.18
C ALA A 51 -19.62 -7.05 5.04
N LEU A 52 -20.48 -7.95 4.59
CA LEU A 52 -21.69 -8.37 5.30
C LEU A 52 -21.61 -9.88 5.53
N ARG A 53 -21.70 -10.28 6.80
CA ARG A 53 -21.61 -11.70 7.18
C ARG A 53 -22.60 -12.10 8.25
N VAL A 54 -22.95 -13.38 8.26
CA VAL A 54 -23.63 -14.05 9.39
C VAL A 54 -22.66 -15.08 9.95
N ARG A 55 -22.35 -15.01 11.24
CA ARG A 55 -21.33 -15.83 11.91
C ARG A 55 -21.91 -16.58 13.10
N LYS A 56 -21.60 -17.87 13.18
CA LYS A 56 -21.91 -18.70 14.34
C LYS A 56 -20.82 -18.56 15.39
N GLU A 57 -21.21 -18.16 16.58
CA GLU A 57 -20.35 -17.99 17.75
C GLU A 57 -20.87 -18.86 18.90
N GLY A 58 -20.39 -20.07 19.00
CA GLY A 58 -20.94 -21.06 19.94
C GLY A 58 -22.38 -21.43 19.59
N ARG A 59 -23.33 -21.03 20.43
CA ARG A 59 -24.77 -21.25 20.21
C ARG A 59 -25.48 -20.06 19.58
N SER A 60 -24.83 -18.92 19.50
CA SER A 60 -25.41 -17.67 19.01
C SER A 60 -25.03 -17.41 17.55
N TRP A 61 -25.88 -16.65 16.87
CA TRP A 61 -25.62 -16.15 15.54
C TRP A 61 -25.52 -14.63 15.58
N VAL A 62 -24.47 -14.09 14.94
CA VAL A 62 -24.21 -12.64 14.87
C VAL A 62 -24.13 -12.22 13.42
N GLN A 63 -24.94 -11.25 13.03
CA GLN A 63 -24.83 -10.57 11.76
C GLN A 63 -23.92 -9.35 11.93
N THR A 64 -22.92 -9.24 11.08
CA THR A 64 -21.91 -8.17 11.14
C THR A 64 -21.89 -7.42 9.82
N LEU A 65 -21.91 -6.10 9.91
CA LEU A 65 -21.70 -5.18 8.79
C LEU A 65 -20.44 -4.37 9.06
N LYS A 66 -19.43 -4.50 8.16
CA LYS A 66 -18.18 -3.72 8.20
C LYS A 66 -18.08 -2.82 6.97
N VAL A 67 -17.80 -1.54 7.19
CA VAL A 67 -17.68 -0.52 6.14
C VAL A 67 -16.31 0.15 6.26
N PRO A 68 -15.63 0.45 5.13
CA PRO A 68 -14.33 1.10 5.17
C PRO A 68 -14.44 2.53 5.73
N THR A 69 -13.39 2.97 6.43
CA THR A 69 -13.15 4.35 6.82
C THR A 69 -12.03 4.98 5.96
N SER A 70 -11.51 6.11 6.37
CA SER A 70 -10.35 6.73 5.73
C SER A 70 -9.01 6.09 6.11
N SER A 71 -8.99 5.17 7.07
CA SER A 71 -7.81 4.44 7.56
C SER A 71 -7.90 2.96 7.21
N ASP A 72 -6.77 2.33 6.87
CA ASP A 72 -6.69 0.89 6.61
C ASP A 72 -6.82 0.05 7.91
N PHE A 73 -6.64 0.67 9.07
CA PHE A 73 -6.66 0.02 10.39
C PHE A 73 -7.97 0.23 11.14
N GLU A 74 -8.86 1.07 10.60
CA GLU A 74 -10.15 1.37 11.19
C GLU A 74 -11.29 0.90 10.30
N ARG A 75 -12.33 0.34 10.92
CA ARG A 75 -13.57 -0.05 10.24
C ARG A 75 -14.76 0.45 11.06
N LEU A 76 -15.78 0.90 10.36
CA LEU A 76 -17.08 1.12 10.98
C LEU A 76 -17.79 -0.22 11.03
N GLU A 77 -17.92 -0.79 12.23
CA GLU A 77 -18.53 -2.09 12.46
C GLU A 77 -19.81 -2.00 13.27
N HIS A 78 -20.81 -2.76 12.86
CA HIS A 78 -22.02 -3.00 13.62
C HIS A 78 -22.34 -4.49 13.69
N ASN A 79 -22.49 -5.00 14.90
CA ASN A 79 -22.86 -6.38 15.21
C ASN A 79 -24.29 -6.43 15.74
N ALA A 80 -25.12 -7.29 15.16
CA ALA A 80 -26.49 -7.53 15.57
C ALA A 80 -26.72 -9.02 15.85
N MET A 81 -27.34 -9.33 16.99
CA MET A 81 -27.71 -10.70 17.31
C MET A 81 -28.88 -11.16 16.47
N LEU A 82 -28.78 -12.36 15.90
CA LEU A 82 -29.86 -13.01 15.18
C LEU A 82 -30.58 -14.02 16.11
N SER A 83 -31.84 -13.79 16.36
CA SER A 83 -32.68 -14.80 17.01
C SER A 83 -32.93 -15.93 16.01
N HIS A 84 -32.44 -17.12 16.32
CA HIS A 84 -32.62 -18.30 15.47
C HIS A 84 -32.88 -19.54 16.30
N ILE A 85 -33.98 -20.23 15.98
CA ILE A 85 -34.35 -21.52 16.58
C ILE A 85 -34.21 -22.57 15.46
N GLY A 86 -33.16 -23.37 15.51
CA GLY A 86 -32.92 -24.43 14.51
C GLY A 86 -31.43 -24.73 14.30
N ALA A 87 -31.17 -25.78 13.52
CA ALA A 87 -29.80 -26.25 13.23
C ALA A 87 -29.13 -25.51 12.07
N GLY A 88 -29.90 -24.85 11.21
CA GLY A 88 -29.41 -24.17 10.01
C GLY A 88 -28.89 -22.76 10.24
N MET A 89 -28.40 -22.12 9.18
CA MET A 89 -28.03 -20.71 9.18
C MET A 89 -29.30 -19.83 9.18
N PRO A 90 -29.39 -18.78 10.02
CA PRO A 90 -30.52 -17.85 10.00
C PRO A 90 -30.56 -17.03 8.71
N THR A 91 -31.75 -16.55 8.37
CA THR A 91 -31.95 -15.64 7.24
C THR A 91 -31.30 -14.29 7.51
N LEU A 92 -30.66 -13.72 6.49
CA LEU A 92 -30.11 -12.38 6.53
C LEU A 92 -31.23 -11.34 6.76
N ASN A 93 -31.00 -10.41 7.69
CA ASN A 93 -31.92 -9.31 7.97
C ASN A 93 -31.18 -7.98 8.05
N LEU A 94 -31.14 -7.22 6.96
CA LEU A 94 -30.46 -5.94 6.90
C LEU A 94 -31.05 -4.88 7.85
N GLN A 95 -32.34 -4.97 8.20
CA GLN A 95 -33.00 -4.01 9.08
C GLN A 95 -32.41 -3.97 10.50
N LEU A 96 -31.71 -5.02 10.91
CA LEU A 96 -30.99 -5.03 12.18
C LEU A 96 -29.87 -4.00 12.27
N HIS A 97 -29.49 -3.40 11.14
CA HIS A 97 -28.49 -2.34 11.06
C HIS A 97 -29.08 -0.94 10.81
N ALA A 98 -30.40 -0.79 10.72
CA ALA A 98 -31.09 0.43 10.24
C ALA A 98 -30.68 1.69 11.01
N ASP A 99 -30.50 1.61 12.32
CA ASP A 99 -30.14 2.74 13.19
C ASP A 99 -28.62 3.03 13.21
N HIS A 100 -27.82 2.26 12.46
CA HIS A 100 -26.38 2.44 12.46
C HIS A 100 -25.88 3.07 11.16
N PRO A 101 -24.91 4.02 11.20
CA PRO A 101 -24.40 4.71 9.99
C PRO A 101 -23.87 3.78 8.89
N ALA A 102 -23.38 2.58 9.23
CA ALA A 102 -22.95 1.58 8.27
C ALA A 102 -24.08 1.12 7.32
N PHE A 103 -25.34 1.13 7.77
CA PHE A 103 -26.50 0.76 6.96
C PHE A 103 -26.66 1.65 5.73
N ASN A 104 -26.44 2.97 5.91
CA ASN A 104 -26.53 3.93 4.82
C ASN A 104 -25.53 3.64 3.68
N ALA A 105 -24.36 3.05 3.98
CA ALA A 105 -23.39 2.70 2.95
C ALA A 105 -23.90 1.52 2.11
N VAL A 106 -24.48 0.50 2.71
CA VAL A 106 -25.07 -0.65 2.01
C VAL A 106 -26.23 -0.22 1.13
N THR A 107 -27.20 0.51 1.72
CA THR A 107 -28.38 0.96 1.00
C THR A 107 -28.05 1.84 -0.20
N LYS A 108 -27.11 2.77 -0.06
CA LYS A 108 -26.62 3.61 -1.17
C LYS A 108 -26.00 2.78 -2.30
N VAL A 109 -25.22 1.76 -1.96
CA VAL A 109 -24.57 0.89 -2.95
C VAL A 109 -25.62 0.06 -3.69
N LEU A 110 -26.56 -0.55 -2.99
CA LEU A 110 -27.63 -1.33 -3.61
C LEU A 110 -28.56 -0.45 -4.47
N GLN A 111 -28.94 0.72 -3.99
CA GLN A 111 -29.77 1.68 -4.74
C GLN A 111 -29.09 2.15 -6.02
N LYS A 112 -27.79 2.46 -5.95
CA LYS A 112 -27.00 2.88 -7.13
C LYS A 112 -27.05 1.83 -8.25
N GLU A 113 -26.97 0.57 -7.88
CA GLU A 113 -27.00 -0.55 -8.81
C GLU A 113 -28.42 -1.07 -9.09
N LYS A 114 -29.45 -0.42 -8.52
CA LYS A 114 -30.88 -0.79 -8.65
C LYS A 114 -31.16 -2.24 -8.18
N LEU A 115 -30.51 -2.67 -7.11
CA LEU A 115 -30.61 -4.02 -6.56
C LEU A 115 -31.47 -4.02 -5.29
N ASP A 116 -32.33 -5.03 -5.18
CA ASP A 116 -33.07 -5.34 -3.97
C ASP A 116 -32.19 -6.14 -2.97
N PRO A 117 -32.38 -6.02 -1.66
CA PRO A 117 -31.68 -6.84 -0.66
C PRO A 117 -31.80 -8.36 -0.87
N SER A 118 -32.84 -8.84 -1.53
CA SER A 118 -32.99 -10.27 -1.88
C SER A 118 -31.95 -10.76 -2.91
N ALA A 119 -31.22 -9.86 -3.58
CA ALA A 119 -30.10 -10.21 -4.44
C ALA A 119 -28.85 -10.64 -3.66
N LEU A 120 -28.81 -10.45 -2.33
CA LEU A 120 -27.69 -10.85 -1.48
C LEU A 120 -27.74 -12.35 -1.18
N ARG A 121 -26.68 -13.05 -1.56
CA ARG A 121 -26.51 -14.50 -1.37
C ARG A 121 -25.16 -14.80 -0.76
N VAL A 122 -25.03 -15.99 -0.13
CA VAL A 122 -23.73 -16.48 0.34
C VAL A 122 -22.80 -16.69 -0.85
N ARG A 123 -21.65 -16.01 -0.84
CA ARG A 123 -20.64 -16.09 -1.91
C ARG A 123 -19.42 -16.90 -1.51
N TYR A 124 -19.08 -16.89 -0.25
CA TYR A 124 -17.99 -17.69 0.34
C TYR A 124 -18.21 -17.81 1.84
N GLN A 125 -17.48 -18.72 2.44
CA GLN A 125 -17.56 -19.00 3.87
C GLN A 125 -16.16 -19.07 4.50
N THR A 126 -16.08 -18.85 5.80
CA THR A 126 -14.86 -19.06 6.58
C THR A 126 -15.12 -20.05 7.69
N ASP A 127 -14.17 -20.96 7.93
CA ASP A 127 -14.16 -21.90 9.04
C ASP A 127 -12.86 -21.74 9.82
N ILE A 128 -12.95 -21.02 10.92
CA ILE A 128 -11.81 -20.52 11.67
C ILE A 128 -11.83 -21.03 13.09
N TRP A 129 -10.71 -21.57 13.54
CA TRP A 129 -10.44 -21.82 14.95
C TRP A 129 -9.72 -20.63 15.55
N ARG A 130 -10.39 -19.91 16.43
CA ARG A 130 -9.88 -18.73 17.13
C ARG A 130 -9.52 -19.05 18.56
N ARG A 131 -8.32 -18.63 18.99
CA ARG A 131 -7.95 -18.52 20.39
C ARG A 131 -7.76 -17.05 20.73
N ALA A 132 -8.55 -16.53 21.67
CA ALA A 132 -8.50 -15.12 22.05
C ALA A 132 -8.03 -14.95 23.48
N ALA A 133 -7.31 -13.85 23.76
CA ALA A 133 -6.92 -13.42 25.11
C ALA A 133 -7.09 -11.90 25.24
N LEU A 134 -7.65 -11.46 26.37
CA LEU A 134 -7.69 -10.04 26.74
C LEU A 134 -6.42 -9.68 27.51
N VAL A 135 -5.70 -8.68 27.00
CA VAL A 135 -4.41 -8.23 27.52
C VAL A 135 -4.52 -6.79 27.98
N ARG A 136 -4.31 -6.55 29.27
CA ARG A 136 -4.21 -5.20 29.83
C ARG A 136 -2.77 -4.71 29.75
N ALA A 137 -2.55 -3.54 29.15
CA ALA A 137 -1.23 -2.95 29.03
C ALA A 137 -1.32 -1.42 28.94
N ARG A 138 -0.53 -0.73 29.76
CA ARG A 138 -0.36 0.75 29.71
C ARG A 138 -1.70 1.52 29.62
N GLY A 139 -2.68 1.13 30.41
CA GLY A 139 -3.99 1.79 30.43
C GLY A 139 -4.94 1.40 29.28
N ALA A 140 -4.50 0.52 28.38
CA ALA A 140 -5.32 -0.01 27.30
C ALA A 140 -5.76 -1.46 27.57
N LEU A 141 -6.88 -1.85 26.97
CA LEU A 141 -7.36 -3.22 26.89
C LEU A 141 -7.28 -3.67 25.43
N LEU A 142 -6.50 -4.71 25.17
CA LEU A 142 -6.29 -5.29 23.86
C LEU A 142 -6.92 -6.69 23.81
N GLU A 143 -7.41 -7.09 22.64
CA GLU A 143 -7.69 -8.49 22.34
C GLU A 143 -6.66 -9.04 21.36
N TYR A 144 -6.02 -10.14 21.76
CA TYR A 144 -5.21 -10.97 20.86
C TYR A 144 -6.09 -12.08 20.34
N ALA A 145 -6.28 -12.16 19.03
CA ALA A 145 -7.03 -13.23 18.39
C ALA A 145 -6.13 -14.00 17.42
N LEU A 146 -5.72 -15.20 17.81
CA LEU A 146 -4.96 -16.12 16.99
C LEU A 146 -5.92 -17.00 16.18
N ASP A 147 -5.92 -16.81 14.88
CA ASP A 147 -6.81 -17.48 13.94
C ASP A 147 -6.07 -18.49 13.08
N SER A 148 -6.63 -19.68 12.96
CA SER A 148 -6.20 -20.70 12.00
C SER A 148 -7.42 -21.38 11.38
N GLY A 149 -7.35 -21.70 10.10
CA GLY A 149 -8.45 -22.34 9.39
C GLY A 149 -8.44 -22.05 7.90
N GLU A 150 -9.61 -21.92 7.32
CA GLU A 150 -9.74 -21.79 5.87
C GLU A 150 -10.90 -20.90 5.46
N ILE A 151 -10.77 -20.37 4.24
CA ILE A 151 -11.83 -19.69 3.50
C ILE A 151 -12.19 -20.63 2.35
N ARG A 152 -13.48 -20.94 2.19
CA ARG A 152 -14.01 -21.74 1.09
C ARG A 152 -14.89 -20.88 0.19
N ALA A 153 -14.58 -20.86 -1.09
CA ALA A 153 -15.31 -20.09 -2.08
C ALA A 153 -15.62 -20.96 -3.31
N TYR A 154 -16.82 -20.81 -3.86
CA TYR A 154 -17.19 -21.46 -5.11
C TYR A 154 -17.12 -20.45 -6.24
N GLN A 155 -16.35 -20.79 -7.26
CA GLN A 155 -16.20 -19.98 -8.46
C GLN A 155 -17.42 -20.15 -9.37
N LYS A 156 -17.53 -19.32 -10.40
CA LYS A 156 -18.66 -19.35 -11.34
C LYS A 156 -18.76 -20.66 -12.15
N ASP A 157 -17.64 -21.33 -12.33
CA ASP A 157 -17.52 -22.65 -12.97
C ASP A 157 -17.82 -23.83 -12.03
N GLY A 158 -18.16 -23.53 -10.76
CA GLY A 158 -18.47 -24.55 -9.75
C GLY A 158 -17.25 -25.11 -9.02
N LEU A 159 -16.01 -24.68 -9.37
CA LEU A 159 -14.80 -25.14 -8.69
C LEU A 159 -14.71 -24.54 -7.28
N GLU A 160 -14.41 -25.39 -6.31
CA GLU A 160 -14.13 -24.95 -4.95
C GLU A 160 -12.68 -24.43 -4.85
N LYS A 161 -12.53 -23.23 -4.29
CA LYS A 161 -11.24 -22.64 -3.97
C LYS A 161 -11.08 -22.54 -2.46
N ILE A 162 -10.02 -23.17 -1.92
CA ILE A 162 -9.68 -23.11 -0.49
C ILE A 162 -8.47 -22.19 -0.31
N VAL A 163 -8.57 -21.28 0.65
CA VAL A 163 -7.48 -20.35 1.05
C VAL A 163 -7.22 -20.54 2.53
N SER A 164 -6.01 -20.93 2.89
CA SER A 164 -5.59 -21.10 4.28
C SER A 164 -5.52 -19.76 5.03
N VAL A 165 -5.87 -19.79 6.31
CA VAL A 165 -5.81 -18.66 7.23
C VAL A 165 -4.87 -19.00 8.38
N ALA A 166 -3.84 -18.15 8.59
CA ALA A 166 -2.95 -18.16 9.74
C ALA A 166 -2.56 -16.71 10.04
N GLU A 167 -3.21 -16.11 11.04
CA GLU A 167 -3.00 -14.71 11.37
C GLU A 167 -3.21 -14.43 12.86
N LEU A 168 -2.51 -13.42 13.38
CA LEU A 168 -2.70 -12.87 14.71
C LEU A 168 -3.25 -11.46 14.58
N GLU A 169 -4.45 -11.24 15.05
CA GLU A 169 -5.09 -9.92 15.13
C GLU A 169 -4.86 -9.33 16.53
N ILE A 170 -4.53 -8.04 16.60
CA ILE A 170 -4.47 -7.26 17.83
C ILE A 170 -5.51 -6.16 17.69
N GLU A 171 -6.59 -6.25 18.44
CA GLU A 171 -7.70 -5.30 18.42
C GLU A 171 -7.69 -4.44 19.69
N LEU A 172 -7.90 -3.14 19.53
CA LEU A 172 -8.06 -2.22 20.64
C LEU A 172 -9.50 -2.26 21.15
N LYS A 173 -9.70 -2.70 22.39
CA LYS A 173 -11.01 -2.66 23.05
C LYS A 173 -11.23 -1.34 23.80
N SER A 174 -10.17 -0.78 24.39
CA SER A 174 -10.19 0.56 25.02
C SER A 174 -8.76 1.07 25.22
N GLY A 175 -8.57 2.39 25.20
CA GLY A 175 -7.30 3.04 25.45
C GLY A 175 -6.68 3.66 24.19
N ASP A 176 -5.34 3.73 24.13
CA ASP A 176 -4.58 4.37 23.06
C ASP A 176 -4.14 3.37 21.98
N GLU A 177 -4.35 3.73 20.70
CA GLU A 177 -3.97 2.93 19.53
C GLU A 177 -2.45 2.67 19.46
N CYS A 178 -1.61 3.59 19.96
CA CYS A 178 -0.17 3.41 20.00
C CYS A 178 0.23 2.19 20.85
N VAL A 179 -0.60 1.76 21.81
CA VAL A 179 -0.34 0.53 22.58
C VAL A 179 -0.43 -0.71 21.68
N VAL A 180 -1.38 -0.76 20.74
CA VAL A 180 -1.47 -1.84 19.73
C VAL A 180 -0.18 -1.90 18.92
N ILE A 181 0.31 -0.76 18.44
CA ILE A 181 1.52 -0.69 17.62
C ILE A 181 2.75 -1.14 18.41
N ASN A 182 2.87 -0.74 19.67
CA ASN A 182 3.98 -1.16 20.53
C ASN A 182 3.98 -2.69 20.78
N HIS A 183 2.79 -3.28 20.94
CA HIS A 183 2.66 -4.73 21.04
C HIS A 183 3.02 -5.43 19.72
N ALA A 184 2.56 -4.90 18.58
CA ALA A 184 2.94 -5.41 17.26
C ALA A 184 4.46 -5.34 17.02
N LYS A 185 5.13 -4.23 17.38
CA LYS A 185 6.59 -4.10 17.32
C LYS A 185 7.30 -5.18 18.14
N SER A 186 6.80 -5.48 19.34
CA SER A 186 7.34 -6.55 20.17
C SER A 186 7.20 -7.93 19.52
N LEU A 187 6.05 -8.22 18.93
CA LEU A 187 5.77 -9.47 18.23
C LEU A 187 6.62 -9.63 16.96
N VAL A 188 6.78 -8.57 16.18
CA VAL A 188 7.67 -8.56 15.01
C VAL A 188 9.12 -8.84 15.44
N ARG A 189 9.62 -8.19 16.50
CA ARG A 189 10.98 -8.43 17.01
C ARG A 189 11.19 -9.87 17.44
N ARG A 190 10.23 -10.43 18.16
CA ARG A 190 10.37 -11.76 18.78
C ARG A 190 10.09 -12.90 17.82
N TYR A 191 9.07 -12.79 16.99
CA TYR A 191 8.56 -13.90 16.17
C TYR A 191 8.73 -13.69 14.66
N GLY A 192 9.14 -12.50 14.21
CA GLY A 192 9.29 -12.20 12.78
C GLY A 192 7.98 -12.12 12.03
N LEU A 193 6.90 -11.64 12.69
CA LEU A 193 5.60 -11.49 12.06
C LEU A 193 5.61 -10.34 11.06
N CYS A 194 4.71 -10.40 10.05
CA CYS A 194 4.59 -9.40 9.00
C CYS A 194 3.20 -8.76 9.02
N ILE A 195 3.13 -7.44 8.83
CA ILE A 195 1.86 -6.73 8.65
C ILE A 195 1.14 -7.31 7.43
N ASP A 196 -0.15 -7.63 7.57
CA ASP A 196 -1.04 -8.04 6.49
C ASP A 196 -2.34 -7.23 6.53
N THR A 197 -2.56 -6.41 5.51
CA THR A 197 -3.78 -5.59 5.40
C THR A 197 -4.96 -6.34 4.79
N ARG A 198 -4.76 -7.55 4.26
CA ARG A 198 -5.79 -8.31 3.58
C ARG A 198 -6.75 -8.95 4.59
N SER A 199 -8.00 -8.54 4.55
CA SER A 199 -9.04 -9.15 5.40
C SER A 199 -9.44 -10.53 4.88
N LYS A 200 -10.03 -11.37 5.76
CA LYS A 200 -10.68 -12.64 5.38
C LYS A 200 -11.74 -12.42 4.30
N ALA A 201 -12.49 -11.30 4.41
CA ALA A 201 -13.49 -10.91 3.42
C ALA A 201 -12.87 -10.66 2.03
N GLN A 202 -11.79 -9.88 1.97
CA GLN A 202 -11.08 -9.62 0.70
C GLN A 202 -10.52 -10.90 0.09
N ARG A 203 -9.90 -11.78 0.90
CA ARG A 203 -9.38 -13.06 0.43
C ARG A 203 -10.48 -13.98 -0.10
N GLY A 204 -11.66 -14.00 0.57
CA GLY A 204 -12.84 -14.75 0.12
C GLY A 204 -13.42 -14.21 -1.20
N TYR A 205 -13.52 -12.88 -1.31
CA TYR A 205 -13.91 -12.22 -2.56
C TYR A 205 -13.01 -12.61 -3.73
N LEU A 206 -11.68 -12.53 -3.54
CA LEU A 206 -10.71 -12.90 -4.58
C LEU A 206 -10.86 -14.37 -4.98
N ALA A 207 -10.96 -15.27 -4.00
CA ALA A 207 -11.12 -16.69 -4.23
C ALA A 207 -12.41 -17.01 -5.02
N ALA A 208 -13.55 -16.38 -4.65
CA ALA A 208 -14.83 -16.56 -5.31
C ALA A 208 -14.85 -16.03 -6.77
N ASN A 209 -14.00 -15.07 -7.08
CA ASN A 209 -13.82 -14.55 -8.44
C ASN A 209 -12.72 -15.25 -9.24
N GLY A 210 -12.11 -16.31 -8.72
CA GLY A 210 -10.98 -16.97 -9.37
C GLY A 210 -9.71 -16.15 -9.44
N LEU A 211 -9.63 -15.04 -8.65
CA LEU A 211 -8.49 -14.16 -8.63
C LEU A 211 -7.45 -14.66 -7.63
N VAL A 212 -6.19 -14.62 -8.02
CA VAL A 212 -5.06 -15.10 -7.19
C VAL A 212 -4.57 -14.02 -6.25
N GLY A 213 -4.77 -12.73 -6.59
CA GLY A 213 -4.37 -11.58 -5.78
C GLY A 213 -5.19 -10.34 -6.11
N ALA A 214 -5.14 -9.34 -5.25
CA ALA A 214 -5.79 -8.05 -5.45
C ALA A 214 -5.08 -7.21 -6.53
N ARG A 215 -5.78 -6.23 -7.08
CA ARG A 215 -5.17 -5.25 -7.98
C ARG A 215 -4.22 -4.33 -7.21
N PRO A 216 -3.14 -3.84 -7.85
CA PRO A 216 -2.21 -2.90 -7.23
C PRO A 216 -2.92 -1.62 -6.75
N VAL A 217 -2.61 -1.23 -5.52
CA VAL A 217 -3.20 -0.04 -4.91
C VAL A 217 -2.39 1.18 -5.31
N LYS A 218 -3.06 2.13 -5.97
CA LYS A 218 -2.50 3.42 -6.40
C LYS A 218 -2.78 4.49 -5.35
N ALA A 219 -2.01 5.57 -5.40
CA ALA A 219 -2.27 6.73 -4.56
C ALA A 219 -3.67 7.32 -4.84
N THR A 220 -4.42 7.55 -3.78
CA THR A 220 -5.68 8.29 -3.85
C THR A 220 -5.44 9.79 -3.71
N GLU A 221 -6.34 10.57 -4.27
CA GLU A 221 -6.29 12.03 -4.17
C GLU A 221 -6.61 12.45 -2.73
N LEU A 222 -5.70 13.19 -2.12
CA LEU A 222 -5.88 13.73 -0.78
C LEU A 222 -6.59 15.09 -0.87
N ARG A 223 -7.66 15.29 -0.11
CA ARG A 223 -8.38 16.57 0.02
C ARG A 223 -8.35 17.02 1.47
N ILE A 224 -7.76 18.21 1.71
CA ILE A 224 -7.39 18.66 3.06
C ILE A 224 -8.04 20.01 3.40
N LYS A 225 -9.18 20.31 2.83
CA LYS A 225 -9.78 21.66 2.87
C LYS A 225 -9.94 22.28 4.29
N GLN A 226 -9.92 21.51 5.37
CA GLN A 226 -10.21 21.99 6.74
C GLN A 226 -9.43 21.28 7.85
N ALA A 227 -8.34 20.56 7.53
CA ALA A 227 -7.57 19.88 8.58
C ALA A 227 -6.59 20.85 9.25
N HIS A 228 -6.54 20.84 10.57
CA HIS A 228 -5.45 21.43 11.34
C HIS A 228 -4.14 20.68 11.08
N ASP A 229 -3.01 21.28 11.39
CA ASP A 229 -1.69 20.85 10.92
C ASP A 229 -1.28 19.43 11.37
N GLY A 230 -1.63 18.99 12.56
CA GLY A 230 -1.39 17.61 13.04
C GLY A 230 -2.21 16.59 12.23
N ALA A 231 -3.50 16.86 12.03
CA ALA A 231 -4.36 16.00 11.21
C ALA A 231 -3.93 15.97 9.75
N LEU A 232 -3.41 17.08 9.21
CA LEU A 232 -2.84 17.14 7.87
C LEU A 232 -1.60 16.26 7.75
N SER A 233 -0.67 16.35 8.70
CA SER A 233 0.54 15.53 8.73
C SER A 233 0.21 14.05 8.82
N ALA A 234 -0.72 13.68 9.69
CA ALA A 234 -1.23 12.32 9.82
C ALA A 234 -1.89 11.82 8.52
N ALA A 235 -2.75 12.65 7.89
CA ALA A 235 -3.41 12.32 6.64
C ALA A 235 -2.42 12.09 5.47
N LEU A 236 -1.33 12.87 5.40
CA LEU A 236 -0.26 12.68 4.43
C LEU A 236 0.45 11.34 4.62
N LEU A 237 0.82 11.00 5.86
CA LEU A 237 1.45 9.71 6.18
C LEU A 237 0.50 8.54 5.89
N ASN A 238 -0.77 8.63 6.31
CA ASN A 238 -1.77 7.62 6.06
C ASN A 238 -2.03 7.41 4.55
N SER A 239 -2.07 8.49 3.76
CA SER A 239 -2.17 8.39 2.30
C SER A 239 -0.97 7.66 1.64
N CYS A 240 0.20 7.70 2.27
CA CYS A 240 1.35 6.93 1.81
C CYS A 240 1.26 5.47 2.28
N LEU A 241 0.88 5.24 3.54
CA LEU A 241 0.72 3.90 4.11
C LEU A 241 -0.35 3.09 3.39
N SER A 242 -1.49 3.69 3.06
CA SER A 242 -2.58 3.03 2.30
C SER A 242 -2.19 2.64 0.88
N GLN A 243 -1.12 3.23 0.32
CA GLN A 243 -0.51 2.75 -0.91
C GLN A 243 0.59 1.71 -0.65
N ILE A 244 1.38 1.83 0.42
CA ILE A 244 2.52 0.96 0.71
C ILE A 244 2.06 -0.41 1.21
N LEU A 245 1.27 -0.45 2.28
CA LEU A 245 0.99 -1.67 3.02
C LEU A 245 0.17 -2.72 2.25
N PRO A 246 -0.88 -2.36 1.49
CA PRO A 246 -1.59 -3.34 0.67
C PRO A 246 -0.70 -3.95 -0.42
N ASN A 247 0.15 -3.14 -1.07
CA ASN A 247 1.08 -3.66 -2.08
C ASN A 247 2.15 -4.57 -1.44
N VAL A 248 2.66 -4.25 -0.25
CA VAL A 248 3.56 -5.12 0.51
C VAL A 248 2.88 -6.45 0.85
N SER A 249 1.63 -6.39 1.32
CA SER A 249 0.85 -7.58 1.68
C SER A 249 0.67 -8.52 0.49
N GLU A 250 0.36 -7.98 -0.69
CA GLU A 250 0.24 -8.78 -1.93
C GLU A 250 1.58 -9.33 -2.41
N ILE A 251 2.66 -8.53 -2.43
CA ILE A 251 4.01 -9.01 -2.79
C ILE A 251 4.43 -10.16 -1.87
N ASN A 252 4.12 -10.07 -0.57
CA ASN A 252 4.45 -11.09 0.41
C ASN A 252 3.75 -12.45 0.18
N THR A 253 2.75 -12.52 -0.68
CA THR A 253 2.13 -13.79 -1.11
C THR A 253 2.79 -14.41 -2.33
N GLY A 254 3.52 -13.64 -3.12
CA GLY A 254 4.17 -14.10 -4.36
C GLY A 254 3.23 -14.29 -5.54
N LEU A 255 2.08 -13.58 -5.58
CA LEU A 255 1.01 -13.80 -6.54
C LEU A 255 1.00 -12.78 -7.70
N LEU A 256 -0.09 -12.77 -8.50
CA LEU A 256 -0.31 -11.95 -9.69
C LEU A 256 -0.06 -10.45 -9.50
N TYR A 257 0.22 -9.74 -10.60
CA TYR A 257 0.53 -8.29 -10.65
C TYR A 257 1.79 -7.88 -9.87
N PHE A 258 2.72 -8.81 -9.69
CA PHE A 258 3.93 -8.59 -8.91
C PHE A 258 4.68 -7.31 -9.31
N ASP A 259 4.95 -7.10 -10.60
CA ASP A 259 5.70 -5.94 -11.10
C ASP A 259 4.96 -4.63 -10.85
N GLU A 260 3.64 -4.61 -11.03
CA GLU A 260 2.84 -3.41 -10.77
C GLU A 260 2.70 -3.14 -9.27
N HIS A 261 2.55 -4.17 -8.41
CA HIS A 261 2.61 -4.00 -6.96
C HIS A 261 3.96 -3.42 -6.52
N LEU A 262 5.05 -3.93 -7.08
CA LEU A 262 6.40 -3.45 -6.83
C LEU A 262 6.57 -2.00 -7.28
N HIS A 263 6.02 -1.65 -8.46
CA HIS A 263 5.98 -0.28 -8.95
C HIS A 263 5.23 0.65 -7.98
N GLN A 264 4.03 0.27 -7.55
CA GLN A 264 3.21 1.07 -6.64
C GLN A 264 3.84 1.19 -5.25
N LEU A 265 4.47 0.14 -4.73
CA LEU A 265 5.26 0.19 -3.50
C LEU A 265 6.37 1.24 -3.60
N ARG A 266 7.15 1.25 -4.69
CA ARG A 266 8.22 2.24 -4.92
C ARG A 266 7.69 3.66 -5.01
N VAL A 267 6.54 3.86 -5.65
CA VAL A 267 5.86 5.17 -5.69
C VAL A 267 5.46 5.58 -4.28
N GLY A 268 4.80 4.70 -3.52
CA GLY A 268 4.38 4.93 -2.14
C GLY A 268 5.54 5.33 -1.22
N LEU A 269 6.64 4.57 -1.26
CA LEU A 269 7.84 4.88 -0.47
C LEU A 269 8.48 6.23 -0.86
N ARG A 270 8.50 6.62 -2.15
CA ARG A 270 8.99 7.95 -2.56
C ARG A 270 8.07 9.06 -2.10
N ARG A 271 6.76 8.85 -2.15
CA ARG A 271 5.77 9.78 -1.60
C ARG A 271 6.00 9.94 -0.11
N LEU A 272 6.17 8.85 0.63
CA LEU A 272 6.48 8.87 2.06
C LEU A 272 7.75 9.67 2.35
N LYS A 273 8.87 9.40 1.66
CA LYS A 273 10.13 10.17 1.80
C LYS A 273 9.92 11.66 1.51
N THR A 274 9.05 11.99 0.56
CA THR A 274 8.72 13.39 0.23
C THR A 274 7.90 14.03 1.35
N ALA A 275 6.84 13.37 1.84
CA ALA A 275 6.01 13.85 2.94
C ALA A 275 6.85 14.13 4.18
N MET A 276 7.67 13.15 4.59
CA MET A 276 8.57 13.29 5.75
C MET A 276 9.52 14.49 5.61
N LYS A 277 10.07 14.73 4.40
CA LYS A 277 10.95 15.88 4.14
C LYS A 277 10.19 17.21 4.18
N SER A 278 9.04 17.28 3.53
CA SER A 278 8.23 18.51 3.45
C SER A 278 7.65 18.91 4.80
N LEU A 279 7.42 17.94 5.67
CA LEU A 279 6.94 18.13 7.05
C LEU A 279 8.07 18.36 8.08
N GLY A 280 9.34 18.26 7.68
CA GLY A 280 10.48 18.35 8.61
C GLY A 280 10.60 17.20 9.60
N LEU A 281 9.89 16.10 9.39
CA LEU A 281 9.79 14.97 10.35
C LEU A 281 11.05 14.11 10.43
N ILE A 282 11.89 14.12 9.39
CA ILE A 282 13.04 13.20 9.27
C ILE A 282 14.01 13.38 10.44
N GLN A 283 14.31 14.60 10.82
CA GLN A 283 15.30 14.92 11.86
C GLN A 283 14.76 14.73 13.28
N ILE A 284 13.44 14.69 13.44
CA ILE A 284 12.78 14.65 14.75
C ILE A 284 12.43 13.20 15.14
N PHE A 285 11.97 12.38 14.20
CA PHE A 285 11.32 11.10 14.50
C PHE A 285 12.07 9.87 13.97
N PHE A 286 13.12 10.04 13.14
CA PHE A 286 13.81 8.92 12.51
C PHE A 286 15.27 8.88 12.93
N THR A 287 15.72 7.70 13.34
CA THR A 287 17.13 7.43 13.59
C THR A 287 17.89 7.31 12.25
N GLU A 288 19.22 7.43 12.29
CA GLU A 288 20.05 7.14 11.12
C GLU A 288 19.85 5.72 10.60
N ASN A 289 19.57 4.78 11.51
CA ASN A 289 19.31 3.38 11.16
C ASN A 289 17.99 3.22 10.38
N ASP A 290 16.92 3.92 10.76
CA ASP A 290 15.65 3.91 10.02
C ASP A 290 15.81 4.46 8.60
N LEU A 291 16.61 5.52 8.45
CA LEU A 291 16.90 6.11 7.14
C LEU A 291 17.76 5.21 6.27
N LYS A 292 18.74 4.54 6.85
CA LYS A 292 19.60 3.57 6.18
C LYS A 292 18.79 2.35 5.70
N GLU A 293 17.87 1.86 6.53
CA GLU A 293 16.97 0.77 6.15
C GLU A 293 16.10 1.17 4.95
N LEU A 294 15.50 2.35 5.00
CA LEU A 294 14.71 2.87 3.88
C LEU A 294 15.55 2.99 2.61
N GLU A 295 16.80 3.44 2.70
CA GLU A 295 17.72 3.53 1.56
C GLU A 295 18.09 2.16 1.00
N THR A 296 18.31 1.17 1.86
CA THR A 296 18.56 -0.22 1.48
C THR A 296 17.39 -0.81 0.70
N VAL A 297 16.17 -0.66 1.21
CA VAL A 297 14.94 -1.09 0.51
C VAL A 297 14.79 -0.38 -0.84
N PHE A 298 15.07 0.92 -0.90
CA PHE A 298 15.05 1.67 -2.17
C PHE A 298 16.06 1.16 -3.19
N ALA A 299 17.27 0.80 -2.75
CA ALA A 299 18.31 0.27 -3.63
C ALA A 299 17.89 -1.10 -4.19
N GLN A 300 17.43 -2.01 -3.33
CA GLN A 300 16.96 -3.33 -3.73
C GLN A 300 15.79 -3.26 -4.72
N LEU A 301 14.75 -2.46 -4.40
CA LEU A 301 13.64 -2.20 -5.32
C LEU A 301 14.09 -1.49 -6.60
N GLY A 302 15.20 -0.72 -6.54
CA GLY A 302 15.84 -0.07 -7.67
C GLY A 302 16.32 -1.07 -8.70
N SER A 303 17.10 -2.04 -8.26
CA SER A 303 17.67 -3.09 -9.11
C SER A 303 16.59 -3.85 -9.90
N TYR A 304 15.45 -4.17 -9.26
CA TYR A 304 14.33 -4.81 -9.96
C TYR A 304 13.82 -3.99 -11.15
N ARG A 305 13.59 -2.68 -10.93
CA ARG A 305 13.10 -1.82 -12.00
C ARG A 305 14.09 -1.71 -13.15
N ASP A 306 15.36 -1.59 -12.81
CA ASP A 306 16.42 -1.37 -13.80
C ASP A 306 16.55 -2.61 -14.69
N LEU A 307 16.39 -3.82 -14.13
CA LEU A 307 16.38 -5.06 -14.90
C LEU A 307 15.07 -5.28 -15.67
N ASN A 308 13.91 -4.89 -15.10
CA ASN A 308 12.65 -4.92 -15.84
C ASN A 308 12.71 -4.06 -17.12
N PHE A 309 13.40 -2.91 -17.07
CA PHE A 309 13.61 -2.11 -18.28
C PHE A 309 14.39 -2.88 -19.34
N LEU A 310 15.44 -3.62 -18.95
CA LEU A 310 16.21 -4.45 -19.87
C LEU A 310 15.36 -5.54 -20.50
N ASP A 311 14.54 -6.23 -19.71
CA ASP A 311 13.74 -7.36 -20.19
C ASP A 311 12.51 -6.91 -21.01
N GLU A 312 11.79 -5.87 -20.58
CA GLU A 312 10.52 -5.46 -21.18
C GLU A 312 10.69 -4.47 -22.35
N LYS A 313 11.75 -3.67 -22.36
CA LYS A 313 11.93 -2.60 -23.34
C LYS A 313 13.19 -2.75 -24.17
N LEU A 314 14.34 -2.94 -23.55
CA LEU A 314 15.59 -3.01 -24.30
C LEU A 314 15.67 -4.27 -25.16
N ARG A 315 15.40 -5.43 -24.57
CA ARG A 315 15.48 -6.72 -25.28
C ARG A 315 14.54 -6.77 -26.50
N PRO A 316 13.26 -6.42 -26.42
CA PRO A 316 12.39 -6.33 -27.59
C PRO A 316 12.86 -5.31 -28.65
N ALA A 317 13.37 -4.14 -28.22
CA ALA A 317 13.88 -3.13 -29.15
C ALA A 317 15.12 -3.62 -29.93
N LEU A 318 16.01 -4.32 -29.25
CA LEU A 318 17.20 -4.93 -29.91
C LEU A 318 16.80 -6.04 -30.88
N VAL A 319 15.81 -6.88 -30.54
CA VAL A 319 15.28 -7.89 -31.46
C VAL A 319 14.66 -7.24 -32.71
N ALA A 320 13.93 -6.15 -32.55
CA ALA A 320 13.28 -5.42 -33.65
C ALA A 320 14.30 -4.84 -34.68
N VAL A 321 15.54 -4.59 -34.27
CA VAL A 321 16.62 -4.12 -35.12
C VAL A 321 17.63 -5.23 -35.54
N ASN A 322 17.22 -6.50 -35.38
CA ASN A 322 18.03 -7.69 -35.69
C ASN A 322 19.41 -7.67 -35.01
N ALA A 323 19.46 -7.22 -33.74
CA ALA A 323 20.70 -7.23 -32.97
C ALA A 323 21.24 -8.66 -32.80
N PRO A 324 22.56 -8.88 -32.69
CA PRO A 324 23.11 -10.18 -32.37
C PRO A 324 22.60 -10.67 -31.00
N LYS A 325 22.52 -12.00 -30.83
CA LYS A 325 22.19 -12.60 -29.56
C LYS A 325 23.23 -12.22 -28.51
N MET A 326 22.78 -11.78 -27.34
CA MET A 326 23.65 -11.36 -26.24
C MET A 326 23.04 -11.76 -24.88
N ASN A 327 23.91 -11.98 -23.89
CA ASN A 327 23.53 -12.34 -22.53
C ASN A 327 23.35 -11.08 -21.68
N LEU A 328 22.13 -10.56 -21.62
CA LEU A 328 21.76 -9.48 -20.70
C LEU A 328 21.30 -10.08 -19.35
N VAL A 329 21.67 -9.44 -18.25
CA VAL A 329 21.19 -9.79 -16.92
C VAL A 329 19.66 -9.67 -16.87
N SER A 330 19.00 -10.59 -16.17
CA SER A 330 17.54 -10.64 -16.04
C SER A 330 17.09 -10.39 -14.61
N VAL A 331 15.84 -9.95 -14.45
CA VAL A 331 15.16 -9.85 -13.12
C VAL A 331 15.19 -11.17 -12.37
N LYS A 332 15.18 -12.31 -13.08
CA LYS A 332 15.22 -13.64 -12.48
C LYS A 332 16.49 -13.92 -11.67
N ASP A 333 17.55 -13.15 -11.91
CA ASP A 333 18.83 -13.27 -11.22
C ASP A 333 18.84 -12.53 -9.87
N LEU A 334 17.77 -11.79 -9.53
CA LEU A 334 17.66 -11.06 -8.27
C LEU A 334 16.98 -11.86 -7.18
N PRO A 335 17.37 -11.64 -5.90
CA PRO A 335 16.63 -12.20 -4.75
C PRO A 335 15.18 -11.72 -4.75
N HIS A 336 14.21 -12.61 -4.51
CA HIS A 336 12.80 -12.24 -4.53
C HIS A 336 12.46 -11.15 -3.50
N PRO A 337 11.69 -10.09 -3.84
CA PRO A 337 11.40 -8.96 -2.94
C PRO A 337 10.80 -9.34 -1.60
N GLN A 338 10.07 -10.45 -1.51
CA GLN A 338 9.59 -10.97 -0.23
C GLN A 338 10.71 -11.13 0.82
N GLN A 339 11.93 -11.46 0.40
CA GLN A 339 13.04 -11.73 1.32
C GLN A 339 13.38 -10.51 2.16
N PHE A 340 13.37 -9.31 1.58
CA PHE A 340 13.67 -8.10 2.33
C PHE A 340 12.40 -7.41 2.88
N LEU A 341 11.24 -7.53 2.22
CA LEU A 341 10.00 -6.97 2.74
C LEU A 341 9.49 -7.69 3.99
N LYS A 342 9.80 -8.98 4.16
CA LYS A 342 9.52 -9.75 5.38
C LYS A 342 10.55 -9.54 6.50
N GLN A 343 11.65 -8.85 6.27
CA GLN A 343 12.64 -8.57 7.31
C GLN A 343 12.06 -7.72 8.44
N LYS A 344 12.49 -8.03 9.66
CA LYS A 344 12.03 -7.35 10.89
C LYS A 344 12.19 -5.83 10.79
N ASN A 345 13.31 -5.36 10.28
CA ASN A 345 13.62 -3.94 10.18
C ASN A 345 12.61 -3.20 9.31
N PHE A 346 12.27 -3.73 8.13
CA PHE A 346 11.27 -3.13 7.25
C PHE A 346 9.87 -3.12 7.90
N GLN A 347 9.48 -4.21 8.57
CA GLN A 347 8.21 -4.29 9.27
C GLN A 347 8.14 -3.30 10.46
N LEU A 348 9.23 -3.18 11.23
CA LEU A 348 9.35 -2.21 12.33
C LEU A 348 9.31 -0.77 11.80
N PHE A 349 9.97 -0.50 10.68
CA PHE A 349 9.88 0.81 10.01
C PHE A 349 8.44 1.15 9.66
N CYS A 350 7.69 0.24 9.03
CA CYS A 350 6.27 0.46 8.72
C CYS A 350 5.44 0.76 9.99
N LEU A 351 5.63 -0.03 11.05
CA LEU A 351 4.96 0.20 12.34
C LEU A 351 5.31 1.55 12.96
N SER A 352 6.56 2.01 12.81
CA SER A 352 6.97 3.34 13.31
C SER A 352 6.32 4.48 12.54
N ILE A 353 6.08 4.33 11.23
CA ILE A 353 5.31 5.32 10.45
C ILE A 353 3.84 5.35 10.89
N ILE A 354 3.23 4.18 11.15
CA ILE A 354 1.85 4.10 11.67
C ILE A 354 1.77 4.81 13.03
N GLU A 355 2.67 4.50 13.96
CA GLU A 355 2.72 5.15 15.28
C GLU A 355 2.89 6.66 15.16
N LEU A 356 3.79 7.12 14.31
CA LEU A 356 4.00 8.54 14.04
C LEU A 356 2.72 9.21 13.53
N SER A 357 2.01 8.57 12.60
CA SER A 357 0.76 9.09 12.08
C SER A 357 -0.30 9.23 13.18
N LEU A 358 -0.44 8.23 14.05
CA LEU A 358 -1.37 8.26 15.20
C LEU A 358 -0.98 9.36 16.20
N THR A 359 0.30 9.53 16.47
CA THR A 359 0.81 10.56 17.37
C THR A 359 0.55 11.96 16.83
N LEU A 360 0.84 12.19 15.54
CA LEU A 360 0.63 13.49 14.90
C LEU A 360 -0.85 13.88 14.85
N ALA A 361 -1.75 12.91 14.69
CA ALA A 361 -3.19 13.17 14.69
C ALA A 361 -3.70 13.73 16.03
N LYS A 362 -2.97 13.52 17.14
CA LYS A 362 -3.30 13.96 18.50
C LYS A 362 -2.66 15.28 18.90
N ILE A 363 -1.79 15.86 18.05
CA ILE A 363 -1.11 17.14 18.34
C ILE A 363 -2.12 18.29 18.24
N ASP A 364 -2.03 19.22 19.22
CA ASP A 364 -2.87 20.40 19.29
C ASP A 364 -2.72 21.29 18.04
N PRO A 365 -3.84 21.73 17.44
CA PRO A 365 -3.85 22.59 16.26
C PRO A 365 -3.08 23.92 16.40
N SER A 366 -2.87 24.41 17.62
CA SER A 366 -2.26 25.71 17.89
C SER A 366 -0.74 25.76 17.62
N VAL A 367 -0.08 24.62 17.37
CA VAL A 367 1.39 24.51 17.48
C VAL A 367 2.16 24.89 16.21
N GLN A 368 1.63 24.71 15.00
CA GLN A 368 2.34 25.10 13.75
C GLN A 368 1.40 25.29 12.55
N CYS A 369 1.72 26.25 11.68
CA CYS A 369 1.04 26.42 10.39
C CYS A 369 1.86 25.76 9.27
N LEU A 370 1.42 24.58 8.77
CA LEU A 370 2.12 23.82 7.73
C LEU A 370 2.09 24.49 6.36
N LYS A 371 1.09 25.32 6.07
CA LYS A 371 0.97 25.96 4.75
C LYS A 371 2.21 26.78 4.38
N PRO A 372 2.73 27.69 5.22
CA PRO A 372 3.96 28.42 4.92
C PRO A 372 5.17 27.52 4.71
N LEU A 373 5.31 26.44 5.51
CA LEU A 373 6.39 25.47 5.37
C LEU A 373 6.30 24.73 4.04
N ALA A 374 5.11 24.28 3.67
CA ALA A 374 4.84 23.59 2.41
C ALA A 374 5.16 24.50 1.20
N LEU A 375 4.69 25.75 1.22
CA LEU A 375 4.96 26.71 0.14
C LEU A 375 6.45 27.06 0.03
N LYS A 376 7.14 27.24 1.16
CA LYS A 376 8.60 27.47 1.20
C LYS A 376 9.37 26.28 0.63
N ASP A 377 8.96 25.04 0.94
CA ASP A 377 9.57 23.82 0.38
C ASP A 377 9.34 23.73 -1.13
N LEU A 378 8.11 23.99 -1.61
CA LEU A 378 7.80 24.04 -3.05
C LEU A 378 8.66 25.06 -3.79
N ASP A 379 8.79 26.28 -3.25
CA ASP A 379 9.63 27.34 -3.82
C ASP A 379 11.10 26.93 -3.91
N LYS A 380 11.63 26.35 -2.84
CA LYS A 380 13.01 25.84 -2.80
C LYS A 380 13.24 24.78 -3.88
N VAL A 381 12.36 23.78 -3.95
CA VAL A 381 12.48 22.70 -4.93
C VAL A 381 12.34 23.24 -6.36
N GLN A 382 11.41 24.16 -6.61
CA GLN A 382 11.22 24.80 -7.91
C GLN A 382 12.46 25.61 -8.35
N LYS A 383 13.03 26.41 -7.46
CA LYS A 383 14.24 27.18 -7.72
C LYS A 383 15.43 26.28 -8.08
N ASP A 384 15.63 25.24 -7.29
CA ASP A 384 16.70 24.25 -7.48
C ASP A 384 16.57 23.49 -8.82
N THR A 385 15.34 23.10 -9.16
CA THR A 385 15.07 22.36 -10.42
C THR A 385 15.21 23.28 -11.63
N LYS A 386 14.75 24.52 -11.55
CA LYS A 386 14.89 25.49 -12.64
C LYS A 386 16.36 25.77 -12.96
N ARG A 387 17.22 25.94 -11.94
CA ARG A 387 18.68 26.15 -12.12
C ARG A 387 19.36 24.99 -12.84
N LEU A 388 19.00 23.74 -12.51
CA LEU A 388 19.55 22.56 -13.22
C LEU A 388 18.98 22.42 -14.62
N ALA A 389 17.71 22.76 -14.81
CA ALA A 389 17.05 22.66 -16.11
C ALA A 389 17.55 23.66 -17.13
N SER A 390 17.93 24.89 -16.73
CA SER A 390 18.48 25.91 -17.63
C SER A 390 19.81 25.49 -18.28
N ASN A 391 20.56 24.61 -17.62
CA ASN A 391 21.84 24.10 -18.12
C ASN A 391 21.77 22.60 -18.53
N PHE A 392 20.55 22.08 -18.79
CA PHE A 392 20.32 20.63 -18.96
C PHE A 392 21.23 19.98 -20.01
N MET A 393 21.50 20.66 -21.12
CA MET A 393 22.33 20.11 -22.21
C MET A 393 23.79 20.01 -21.82
N SER A 394 24.31 20.90 -20.96
CA SER A 394 25.74 20.98 -20.59
C SER A 394 26.08 20.25 -19.28
N ILE A 395 25.10 19.96 -18.40
CA ILE A 395 25.34 19.24 -17.14
C ILE A 395 25.60 17.74 -17.38
N GLN A 396 26.30 17.10 -16.43
CA GLN A 396 26.59 15.67 -16.45
C GLN A 396 25.38 14.82 -16.06
N ASP A 397 25.38 13.53 -16.37
CA ASP A 397 24.28 12.60 -16.15
C ASP A 397 23.91 12.47 -14.67
N GLU A 398 24.88 12.56 -13.77
CA GLU A 398 24.63 12.59 -12.33
C GLU A 398 23.75 13.79 -11.91
N GLN A 399 24.00 14.97 -12.50
CA GLN A 399 23.20 16.16 -12.23
C GLN A 399 21.81 16.07 -12.87
N ARG A 400 21.69 15.45 -14.07
CA ARG A 400 20.38 15.12 -14.69
C ARG A 400 19.58 14.15 -13.81
N HIS A 401 20.23 13.16 -13.21
CA HIS A 401 19.63 12.27 -12.26
C HIS A 401 19.15 13.00 -10.98
N LYS A 402 19.94 13.95 -10.46
CA LYS A 402 19.54 14.84 -9.34
C LYS A 402 18.31 15.68 -9.71
N LEU A 403 18.27 16.25 -10.93
CA LEU A 403 17.12 17.00 -11.44
C LEU A 403 15.86 16.12 -11.49
N ARG A 404 15.95 14.91 -12.05
CA ARG A 404 14.85 13.94 -12.09
C ARG A 404 14.31 13.62 -10.71
N LYS A 405 15.17 13.35 -9.72
CA LYS A 405 14.75 13.09 -8.33
C LYS A 405 14.00 14.30 -7.73
N ARG A 406 14.47 15.53 -7.97
CA ARG A 406 13.85 16.76 -7.47
C ARG A 406 12.51 17.06 -8.15
N LEU A 407 12.38 16.83 -9.46
CA LEU A 407 11.11 17.02 -10.17
C LEU A 407 10.04 16.00 -9.74
N LYS A 408 10.44 14.74 -9.45
CA LYS A 408 9.53 13.78 -8.80
C LYS A 408 9.09 14.26 -7.42
N ARG A 409 10.00 14.82 -6.61
CA ARG A 409 9.65 15.41 -5.32
C ARG A 409 8.68 16.58 -5.50
N LEU A 410 8.94 17.49 -6.43
CA LEU A 410 8.04 18.60 -6.75
C LEU A 410 6.63 18.09 -7.10
N ARG A 411 6.54 17.06 -7.91
CA ARG A 411 5.26 16.44 -8.27
C ARG A 411 4.52 15.93 -7.05
N TYR A 412 5.16 15.13 -6.19
CA TYR A 412 4.52 14.58 -4.99
C TYR A 412 4.15 15.67 -3.98
N SER A 413 5.00 16.68 -3.79
CA SER A 413 4.65 17.84 -2.94
C SER A 413 3.43 18.60 -3.47
N LEU A 414 3.31 18.78 -4.79
CA LEU A 414 2.13 19.38 -5.41
C LEU A 414 0.87 18.52 -5.25
N GLU A 415 0.99 17.19 -5.35
CA GLU A 415 -0.12 16.28 -5.11
C GLU A 415 -0.61 16.36 -3.66
N PHE A 416 0.30 16.47 -2.70
CA PHE A 416 0.00 16.61 -1.27
C PHE A 416 -0.64 17.96 -0.93
N PHE A 417 -0.11 19.04 -1.49
CA PHE A 417 -0.51 20.40 -1.16
C PHE A 417 -1.40 21.03 -2.23
N ARG A 418 -2.13 20.19 -2.97
CA ARG A 418 -3.01 20.59 -4.06
C ARG A 418 -4.00 21.68 -3.65
N ASP A 419 -4.58 21.58 -2.46
CA ASP A 419 -5.61 22.51 -1.98
C ASP A 419 -5.05 23.91 -1.69
N PHE A 420 -3.71 24.06 -1.64
CA PHE A 420 -3.02 25.36 -1.55
C PHE A 420 -2.67 25.95 -2.91
N CYS A 421 -2.99 25.24 -4.00
CA CYS A 421 -2.67 25.64 -5.37
C CYS A 421 -3.86 26.28 -6.08
N ASP A 422 -3.57 27.09 -7.11
CA ASP A 422 -4.57 27.62 -8.05
C ASP A 422 -5.21 26.48 -8.86
N GLN A 423 -6.45 26.13 -8.53
CA GLN A 423 -7.15 24.98 -9.09
C GLN A 423 -7.36 25.06 -10.61
N LYS A 424 -7.46 26.28 -11.17
CA LYS A 424 -7.66 26.47 -12.62
C LYS A 424 -6.43 26.06 -13.41
N ARG A 425 -5.24 26.38 -12.90
CA ARG A 425 -3.96 26.12 -13.58
C ARG A 425 -3.32 24.80 -13.15
N TYR A 426 -3.69 24.26 -11.99
CA TYR A 426 -3.07 23.08 -11.37
C TYR A 426 -3.02 21.86 -12.31
N LYS A 427 -4.16 21.52 -12.92
CA LYS A 427 -4.23 20.32 -13.79
C LYS A 427 -3.26 20.41 -14.98
N ASN A 428 -3.18 21.59 -15.62
CA ASN A 428 -2.26 21.78 -16.75
C ASN A 428 -0.80 21.76 -16.31
N TYR A 429 -0.49 22.39 -15.17
CA TYR A 429 0.85 22.38 -14.59
C TYR A 429 1.30 20.95 -14.26
N LEU A 430 0.45 20.17 -13.58
CA LEU A 430 0.75 18.79 -13.20
C LEU A 430 0.89 17.87 -14.43
N LYS A 431 0.06 18.06 -15.47
CA LYS A 431 0.16 17.34 -16.75
C LYS A 431 1.48 17.62 -17.44
N SER A 432 1.92 18.88 -17.49
CA SER A 432 3.21 19.27 -18.08
C SER A 432 4.39 18.70 -17.27
N LEU A 433 4.35 18.78 -15.94
CA LEU A 433 5.33 18.17 -15.06
C LEU A 433 5.38 16.64 -15.21
N GLY A 434 4.24 16.01 -15.49
CA GLY A 434 4.13 14.59 -15.81
C GLY A 434 4.94 14.23 -17.05
N LYS A 435 4.78 14.99 -18.16
CA LYS A 435 5.55 14.79 -19.41
C LYS A 435 7.06 14.92 -19.19
N VAL A 436 7.49 15.95 -18.46
CA VAL A 436 8.91 16.11 -18.09
C VAL A 436 9.42 14.92 -17.27
N SER A 437 8.64 14.45 -16.31
CA SER A 437 8.99 13.32 -15.45
C SER A 437 9.11 12.00 -16.23
N GLU A 438 8.30 11.83 -17.27
CA GLU A 438 8.33 10.69 -18.19
C GLU A 438 9.57 10.75 -19.08
N SER A 439 9.83 11.87 -19.78
CA SER A 439 11.01 12.04 -20.62
C SER A 439 12.30 11.80 -19.83
N LEU A 440 12.45 12.43 -18.65
CA LEU A 440 13.60 12.19 -17.77
C LEU A 440 13.63 10.76 -17.21
N GLY A 441 12.50 10.09 -17.13
CA GLY A 441 12.39 8.68 -16.79
C GLY A 441 13.06 7.82 -17.85
N ASN A 442 12.65 7.99 -19.10
CA ASN A 442 13.18 7.27 -20.26
C ASN A 442 14.69 7.50 -20.42
N TYR A 443 15.13 8.76 -20.34
CA TYR A 443 16.55 9.10 -20.37
C TYR A 443 17.37 8.37 -19.30
N ASN A 444 16.91 8.41 -18.04
CA ASN A 444 17.61 7.74 -16.94
C ASN A 444 17.64 6.21 -17.12
N ASP A 445 16.57 5.61 -17.64
CA ASP A 445 16.49 4.16 -17.81
C ASP A 445 17.50 3.72 -18.90
N ILE A 446 17.73 4.56 -19.93
CA ILE A 446 18.79 4.36 -20.93
C ILE A 446 20.19 4.49 -20.31
N CYS A 447 20.44 5.52 -19.47
CA CYS A 447 21.73 5.67 -18.79
C CYS A 447 22.05 4.44 -17.92
N VAL A 448 21.08 3.97 -17.14
CA VAL A 448 21.25 2.76 -16.31
C VAL A 448 21.51 1.51 -17.17
N ALA A 449 20.84 1.39 -18.31
CA ALA A 449 21.07 0.28 -19.23
C ALA A 449 22.49 0.33 -19.82
N LEU A 450 23.01 1.52 -20.15
CA LEU A 450 24.39 1.70 -20.57
C LEU A 450 25.39 1.26 -19.51
N ASP A 451 25.24 1.75 -18.27
CA ASP A 451 26.13 1.38 -17.16
C ASP A 451 26.15 -0.13 -16.91
N LYS A 452 24.98 -0.79 -17.00
CA LYS A 452 24.89 -2.24 -16.87
C LYS A 452 25.49 -2.99 -18.07
N SER A 453 25.35 -2.47 -19.28
CA SER A 453 25.97 -3.05 -20.49
C SER A 453 27.48 -2.97 -20.44
N GLU A 454 28.04 -1.86 -19.96
CA GLU A 454 29.51 -1.71 -19.78
C GLU A 454 30.07 -2.78 -18.83
N GLN A 455 29.34 -3.16 -17.77
CA GLN A 455 29.74 -4.22 -16.84
C GLN A 455 29.78 -5.63 -17.48
N LEU A 456 29.02 -5.85 -18.55
CA LEU A 456 28.92 -7.14 -19.24
C LEU A 456 29.87 -7.26 -20.45
N LEU A 457 30.51 -6.17 -20.87
CA LEU A 457 31.31 -6.10 -22.10
C LEU A 457 32.46 -7.11 -22.10
N THR A 458 33.09 -7.37 -20.96
CA THR A 458 34.18 -8.33 -20.84
C THR A 458 33.74 -9.79 -21.03
N ALA A 459 32.46 -10.07 -20.83
CA ALA A 459 31.90 -11.41 -20.96
C ALA A 459 31.25 -11.68 -22.33
N ASP A 460 30.82 -10.63 -23.06
CA ASP A 460 30.14 -10.77 -24.35
C ASP A 460 30.40 -9.53 -25.23
N SER A 461 31.17 -9.66 -26.27
CA SER A 461 31.48 -8.57 -27.21
C SER A 461 30.29 -8.07 -28.02
N ASN A 462 29.20 -8.88 -28.15
CA ASN A 462 27.97 -8.47 -28.83
C ASN A 462 27.25 -7.33 -28.08
N ILE A 463 27.59 -7.13 -26.82
CA ILE A 463 27.08 -6.00 -25.99
C ILE A 463 27.45 -4.65 -26.62
N LEU A 464 28.54 -4.54 -27.39
CA LEU A 464 28.90 -3.30 -28.12
C LEU A 464 27.78 -2.82 -29.04
N PHE A 465 27.04 -3.73 -29.68
CA PHE A 465 25.87 -3.34 -30.48
C PHE A 465 24.79 -2.67 -29.62
N ALA A 466 24.45 -3.26 -28.49
CA ALA A 466 23.45 -2.67 -27.56
C ALA A 466 23.95 -1.31 -27.06
N MET A 467 25.22 -1.17 -26.72
CA MET A 467 25.79 0.10 -26.26
C MET A 467 25.73 1.18 -27.34
N GLY A 468 26.02 0.85 -28.60
CA GLY A 468 25.89 1.78 -29.74
C GLY A 468 24.46 2.26 -29.92
N TRP A 469 23.50 1.34 -29.89
CA TRP A 469 22.07 1.64 -29.94
C TRP A 469 21.62 2.52 -28.77
N LEU A 470 22.01 2.18 -27.54
CA LEU A 470 21.70 2.95 -26.33
C LEU A 470 22.31 4.36 -26.36
N LYS A 471 23.53 4.55 -26.90
CA LYS A 471 24.14 5.89 -27.07
C LYS A 471 23.36 6.77 -28.04
N ALA A 472 22.86 6.21 -29.13
CA ALA A 472 22.01 6.93 -30.08
C ALA A 472 20.66 7.35 -29.37
N GLU A 473 20.02 6.43 -28.68
CA GLU A 473 18.80 6.69 -27.91
C GLU A 473 19.02 7.69 -26.75
N GLN A 474 20.18 7.64 -26.09
CA GLN A 474 20.56 8.63 -25.06
C GLN A 474 20.59 10.04 -25.62
N THR A 475 21.17 10.20 -26.84
CA THR A 475 21.25 11.52 -27.50
C THR A 475 19.84 12.03 -27.86
N ARG A 476 19.02 11.17 -28.45
CA ARG A 476 17.65 11.51 -28.84
C ARG A 476 16.82 11.89 -27.62
N THR A 477 16.77 11.06 -26.59
CA THR A 477 15.97 11.28 -25.38
C THR A 477 16.47 12.48 -24.56
N ARG A 478 17.76 12.83 -24.63
CA ARG A 478 18.31 14.05 -24.04
C ARG A 478 17.72 15.31 -24.68
N SER A 479 17.55 15.31 -26.00
CA SER A 479 16.88 16.40 -26.73
C SER A 479 15.41 16.52 -26.31
N ASP A 480 14.68 15.39 -26.29
CA ASP A 480 13.26 15.34 -25.86
C ASP A 480 13.06 15.90 -24.44
N CYS A 481 13.99 15.55 -23.52
CA CYS A 481 13.98 16.09 -22.14
C CYS A 481 14.16 17.59 -22.12
N ASN A 482 15.10 18.13 -22.90
CA ASN A 482 15.37 19.58 -22.95
C ASN A 482 14.14 20.33 -23.45
N GLU A 483 13.51 19.86 -24.51
CA GLU A 483 12.28 20.46 -25.04
C GLU A 483 11.14 20.45 -24.03
N ALA A 484 10.92 19.31 -23.36
CA ALA A 484 9.91 19.18 -22.32
C ALA A 484 10.16 20.13 -21.14
N LEU A 485 11.41 20.26 -20.70
CA LEU A 485 11.80 21.19 -19.63
C LEU A 485 11.59 22.65 -20.03
N GLN A 486 11.96 23.05 -21.24
CA GLN A 486 11.73 24.41 -21.74
C GLN A 486 10.24 24.75 -21.77
N LYS A 487 9.38 23.83 -22.27
CA LYS A 487 7.93 24.02 -22.28
C LYS A 487 7.36 24.13 -20.85
N PHE A 488 7.82 23.31 -19.92
CA PHE A 488 7.37 23.31 -18.55
C PHE A 488 7.72 24.62 -17.81
N TYR A 489 8.95 25.11 -17.92
CA TYR A 489 9.38 26.33 -17.18
C TYR A 489 8.86 27.65 -17.78
N LYS A 490 8.14 27.63 -18.91
CA LYS A 490 7.30 28.76 -19.38
C LYS A 490 6.01 28.91 -18.60
N LEU A 491 5.56 27.87 -17.89
CA LEU A 491 4.35 27.91 -17.09
C LEU A 491 4.56 28.74 -15.81
N LYS A 492 3.56 29.56 -15.45
CA LYS A 492 3.52 30.26 -14.18
C LYS A 492 3.33 29.24 -13.03
N LYS A 493 3.92 29.52 -11.87
CA LYS A 493 3.68 28.75 -10.64
C LYS A 493 2.19 28.69 -10.31
N VAL A 494 1.80 27.65 -9.60
CA VAL A 494 0.39 27.41 -9.24
C VAL A 494 0.13 27.52 -7.73
N TRP A 495 1.19 27.75 -6.94
CA TRP A 495 1.14 28.01 -5.47
C TRP A 495 1.60 29.40 -5.14
#